data_0c3bd7389d4d42f5ba1c2969a112cd74
#
_entry.id   0c3bd7389d4d42f5ba1c2969a112cd74
#
_cell.length_a   1.000
_cell.length_b   1.000
_cell.length_c   1.000
_cell.angle_alpha   90.00
_cell.angle_beta   90.00
_cell.angle_gamma   90.00
#
_symmetry.space_group_name_H-M   'P 1'
#
loop_
_entity.id
_entity.type
_entity.pdbx_description
1 polymer ?
#
loop_
_entity_poly.entity_id
_entity_poly.type
_entity_poly.pdbx_seq_one_letter_code
_entity_poly.pdbx_strand_id
1 'polypeptide(L)'
;MALWGGRFSSGPAGDVFALSQSIDFDWRLAPYDLRSSLAHLNVLENAKLIEKSDAGAIRKVLKEMQVELAEGTLLPSDQDEDVHSALERVMTQKLGPLGGALRAGRSRNDQVATDLRLFAIDHMLQLAEFVIALQGAMLKKANEYKDAPAPGFTHLQHAQPVLFGHELAKHAHSLDRDLSRI
;
A
#
# COMPACT_ATOMS: atom_id res chain seq x y z
N MET A 1 0.54 -17.59 -17.16
CA MET A 1 0.63 -17.29 -18.60
C MET A 1 1.20 -15.88 -18.70
N ALA A 2 2.38 -15.72 -19.28
CA ALA A 2 3.02 -14.40 -19.38
C ALA A 2 2.15 -13.45 -20.20
N LEU A 3 1.89 -12.24 -19.70
CA LEU A 3 1.05 -11.20 -20.34
C LEU A 3 1.63 -10.73 -21.69
N TRP A 4 2.91 -11.01 -21.98
CA TRP A 4 3.69 -10.46 -23.08
C TRP A 4 4.05 -11.49 -24.16
N GLY A 5 3.33 -12.62 -24.25
CA GLY A 5 3.72 -13.77 -25.08
C GLY A 5 3.27 -13.77 -26.54
N GLY A 6 2.42 -12.84 -27.00
CA GLY A 6 1.64 -13.00 -28.24
C GLY A 6 2.44 -13.11 -29.56
N ARG A 7 3.71 -12.63 -29.59
CA ARG A 7 4.58 -12.69 -30.79
C ARG A 7 5.81 -13.60 -30.63
N PHE A 8 6.04 -14.12 -29.44
CA PHE A 8 7.20 -14.93 -29.12
C PHE A 8 6.82 -16.42 -29.04
N SER A 9 7.69 -17.27 -29.56
CA SER A 9 7.51 -18.72 -29.50
C SER A 9 7.86 -19.34 -28.14
N SER A 10 8.55 -18.57 -27.29
CA SER A 10 8.93 -18.98 -25.93
C SER A 10 8.73 -17.82 -24.95
N GLY A 11 8.65 -18.12 -23.67
CA GLY A 11 8.68 -17.11 -22.61
C GLY A 11 10.04 -16.42 -22.47
N PRO A 12 10.17 -15.40 -21.60
CA PRO A 12 11.44 -14.76 -21.30
C PRO A 12 12.44 -15.78 -20.74
N ALA A 13 13.73 -15.52 -20.93
CA ALA A 13 14.78 -16.30 -20.28
C ALA A 13 14.63 -16.23 -18.75
N GLY A 14 14.96 -17.30 -18.02
CA GLY A 14 14.77 -17.37 -16.58
C GLY A 14 15.36 -16.21 -15.80
N ASP A 15 16.59 -15.79 -16.15
CA ASP A 15 17.26 -14.67 -15.49
C ASP A 15 16.56 -13.32 -15.75
N VAL A 16 15.99 -13.14 -16.95
CA VAL A 16 15.20 -11.93 -17.29
C VAL A 16 13.88 -11.93 -16.51
N PHE A 17 13.23 -13.09 -16.39
CA PHE A 17 12.01 -13.21 -15.61
C PHE A 17 12.28 -12.92 -14.13
N ALA A 18 13.32 -13.51 -13.55
CA ALA A 18 13.71 -13.27 -12.16
C ALA A 18 14.05 -11.79 -11.87
N LEU A 19 14.66 -11.10 -12.85
CA LEU A 19 14.96 -9.67 -12.72
C LEU A 19 13.70 -8.78 -12.80
N SER A 20 12.67 -9.22 -13.51
CA SER A 20 11.41 -8.45 -13.69
C SER A 20 10.36 -8.72 -12.61
N GLN A 21 10.54 -9.78 -11.81
CA GLN A 21 9.57 -10.09 -10.74
C GLN A 21 9.59 -9.05 -9.62
N SER A 22 8.40 -8.60 -9.23
CA SER A 22 8.16 -7.71 -8.07
C SER A 22 7.23 -8.32 -7.03
N ILE A 23 6.72 -9.52 -7.29
CA ILE A 23 5.69 -10.18 -6.47
C ILE A 23 6.05 -10.30 -4.99
N ASP A 24 7.33 -10.50 -4.66
CA ASP A 24 7.81 -10.68 -3.29
C ASP A 24 7.59 -9.43 -2.40
N PHE A 25 7.60 -8.24 -3.00
CA PHE A 25 7.45 -6.99 -2.26
C PHE A 25 6.18 -6.22 -2.62
N ASP A 26 5.60 -6.40 -3.81
CA ASP A 26 4.41 -5.67 -4.23
C ASP A 26 3.09 -6.36 -3.85
N TRP A 27 3.10 -7.61 -3.37
CA TRP A 27 1.90 -8.31 -2.87
C TRP A 27 1.14 -7.51 -1.81
N ARG A 28 1.85 -6.64 -1.08
CA ARG A 28 1.24 -5.68 -0.14
C ARG A 28 0.24 -4.71 -0.78
N LEU A 29 0.27 -4.57 -2.09
CA LEU A 29 -0.69 -3.75 -2.85
C LEU A 29 -1.99 -4.49 -3.18
N ALA A 30 -2.09 -5.80 -2.97
CA ALA A 30 -3.28 -6.60 -3.31
C ALA A 30 -4.61 -6.05 -2.74
N PRO A 31 -4.69 -5.58 -1.47
CA PRO A 31 -5.93 -5.00 -0.95
C PRO A 31 -6.36 -3.74 -1.72
N TYR A 32 -5.39 -2.95 -2.17
CA TYR A 32 -5.60 -1.69 -2.89
C TYR A 32 -6.02 -1.94 -4.34
N ASP A 33 -5.41 -2.92 -5.00
CA ASP A 33 -5.81 -3.36 -6.35
C ASP A 33 -7.24 -3.88 -6.35
N LEU A 34 -7.62 -4.75 -5.41
CA LEU A 34 -9.00 -5.22 -5.30
C LEU A 34 -9.99 -4.08 -5.06
N ARG A 35 -9.61 -3.08 -4.26
CA ARG A 35 -10.40 -1.87 -4.02
C ARG A 35 -10.53 -0.99 -5.28
N SER A 36 -9.42 -0.72 -5.96
CA SER A 36 -9.40 0.08 -7.19
C SER A 36 -10.11 -0.64 -8.34
N SER A 37 -9.99 -1.97 -8.40
CA SER A 37 -10.68 -2.83 -9.38
C SER A 37 -12.20 -2.82 -9.20
N LEU A 38 -12.72 -2.80 -7.97
CA LEU A 38 -14.14 -2.61 -7.69
C LEU A 38 -14.64 -1.23 -8.15
N ALA A 39 -13.85 -0.18 -7.94
CA ALA A 39 -14.19 1.16 -8.42
C ALA A 39 -14.20 1.23 -9.95
N HIS A 40 -13.18 0.64 -10.59
CA HIS A 40 -13.12 0.55 -12.06
C HIS A 40 -14.30 -0.23 -12.66
N LEU A 41 -14.69 -1.34 -12.03
CA LEU A 41 -15.87 -2.11 -12.45
C LEU A 41 -17.14 -1.26 -12.44
N ASN A 42 -17.32 -0.39 -11.44
CA ASN A 42 -18.46 0.53 -11.40
C ASN A 42 -18.43 1.52 -12.58
N VAL A 43 -17.25 1.98 -12.99
CA VAL A 43 -17.11 2.84 -14.18
C VAL A 43 -17.51 2.08 -15.43
N LEU A 44 -17.05 0.85 -15.63
CA LEU A 44 -17.39 0.03 -16.79
C LEU A 44 -18.89 -0.27 -16.87
N GLU A 45 -19.52 -0.59 -15.73
CA GLU A 45 -20.97 -0.83 -15.64
C GLU A 45 -21.78 0.44 -15.97
N ASN A 46 -21.41 1.59 -15.39
CA ASN A 46 -22.07 2.87 -15.63
C ASN A 46 -21.91 3.35 -17.09
N ALA A 47 -20.74 3.08 -17.68
CA ALA A 47 -20.47 3.38 -19.10
C ALA A 47 -21.13 2.37 -20.06
N LYS A 48 -21.80 1.34 -19.55
CA LYS A 48 -22.42 0.25 -20.33
C LYS A 48 -21.42 -0.51 -21.21
N LEU A 49 -20.18 -0.61 -20.77
CA LEU A 49 -19.13 -1.40 -21.42
C LEU A 49 -19.13 -2.86 -20.96
N ILE A 50 -19.78 -3.15 -19.86
CA ILE A 50 -20.02 -4.50 -19.32
C ILE A 50 -21.51 -4.62 -18.98
N GLU A 51 -22.12 -5.77 -19.32
CA GLU A 51 -23.50 -6.06 -18.97
C GLU A 51 -23.66 -6.18 -17.43
N LYS A 52 -24.82 -5.80 -16.90
CA LYS A 52 -25.08 -5.79 -15.46
C LYS A 52 -24.93 -7.15 -14.80
N SER A 53 -25.30 -8.23 -15.49
CA SER A 53 -25.10 -9.61 -15.04
C SER A 53 -23.62 -9.94 -14.85
N ASP A 54 -22.80 -9.57 -15.83
CA ASP A 54 -21.36 -9.82 -15.85
C ASP A 54 -20.64 -8.97 -14.81
N ALA A 55 -21.02 -7.71 -14.68
CA ALA A 55 -20.54 -6.84 -13.60
C ALA A 55 -20.89 -7.41 -12.22
N GLY A 56 -22.07 -8.00 -12.05
CA GLY A 56 -22.49 -8.70 -10.84
C GLY A 56 -21.59 -9.90 -10.52
N ALA A 57 -21.27 -10.73 -11.52
CA ALA A 57 -20.39 -11.90 -11.34
C ALA A 57 -18.95 -11.48 -10.98
N ILE A 58 -18.39 -10.50 -11.68
CA ILE A 58 -17.05 -9.95 -11.40
C ILE A 58 -17.00 -9.37 -9.99
N ARG A 59 -17.99 -8.56 -9.60
CA ARG A 59 -18.09 -7.96 -8.26
C ARG A 59 -18.12 -9.00 -7.15
N LYS A 60 -18.86 -10.09 -7.35
CA LYS A 60 -18.92 -11.19 -6.39
C LYS A 60 -17.53 -11.79 -6.18
N VAL A 61 -16.83 -12.13 -7.26
CA VAL A 61 -15.50 -12.71 -7.18
C VAL A 61 -14.47 -11.75 -6.57
N LEU A 62 -14.49 -10.45 -6.91
CA LEU A 62 -13.61 -9.47 -6.27
C LEU A 62 -13.82 -9.40 -4.76
N LYS A 63 -15.07 -9.48 -4.29
CA LYS A 63 -15.37 -9.51 -2.84
C LYS A 63 -14.94 -10.81 -2.18
N GLU A 64 -15.09 -11.95 -2.85
CA GLU A 64 -14.57 -13.23 -2.37
C GLU A 64 -13.04 -13.18 -2.22
N MET A 65 -12.35 -12.63 -3.23
CA MET A 65 -10.89 -12.44 -3.17
C MET A 65 -10.46 -11.50 -2.04
N GLN A 66 -11.23 -10.47 -1.70
CA GLN A 66 -10.95 -9.62 -0.53
C GLN A 66 -11.03 -10.41 0.78
N VAL A 67 -12.00 -11.31 0.92
CA VAL A 67 -12.13 -12.19 2.08
C VAL A 67 -10.97 -13.19 2.12
N GLU A 68 -10.69 -13.88 1.02
CA GLU A 68 -9.59 -14.84 0.89
C GLU A 68 -8.23 -14.19 1.21
N LEU A 69 -8.04 -12.92 0.78
CA LEU A 69 -6.82 -12.16 1.09
C LEU A 69 -6.72 -11.85 2.58
N ALA A 70 -7.82 -11.42 3.22
CA ALA A 70 -7.86 -11.13 4.65
C ALA A 70 -7.64 -12.38 5.51
N GLU A 71 -8.09 -13.54 5.06
CA GLU A 71 -7.89 -14.86 5.68
C GLU A 71 -6.51 -15.47 5.39
N GLY A 72 -5.72 -14.84 4.50
CA GLY A 72 -4.41 -15.35 4.10
C GLY A 72 -4.47 -16.60 3.22
N THR A 73 -5.62 -16.89 2.60
CA THR A 73 -5.82 -18.04 1.69
C THR A 73 -5.60 -17.69 0.23
N LEU A 74 -5.70 -16.39 -0.14
CA LEU A 74 -5.31 -15.90 -1.46
C LEU A 74 -3.81 -15.64 -1.45
N LEU A 75 -3.07 -16.45 -2.20
CA LEU A 75 -1.62 -16.39 -2.26
C LEU A 75 -1.14 -16.18 -3.71
N PRO A 76 -0.01 -15.47 -3.88
CA PRO A 76 0.67 -15.41 -5.17
C PRO A 76 1.30 -16.75 -5.52
N SER A 77 1.70 -16.92 -6.76
CA SER A 77 2.46 -18.06 -7.28
C SER A 77 3.84 -17.60 -7.73
N ASP A 78 4.83 -18.48 -7.66
CA ASP A 78 6.20 -18.23 -8.15
C ASP A 78 6.26 -17.88 -9.65
N GLN A 79 5.17 -18.11 -10.39
CA GLN A 79 5.05 -17.75 -11.79
C GLN A 79 4.39 -16.40 -12.04
N ASP A 80 3.96 -15.73 -10.99
CA ASP A 80 3.41 -14.37 -11.10
C ASP A 80 4.55 -13.35 -11.13
N GLU A 81 4.49 -12.43 -12.08
CA GLU A 81 5.49 -11.36 -12.24
C GLU A 81 5.28 -10.27 -11.18
N ASP A 82 4.03 -9.89 -10.99
CA ASP A 82 3.59 -8.82 -10.09
C ASP A 82 2.23 -9.13 -9.45
N VAL A 83 1.84 -8.33 -8.46
CA VAL A 83 0.54 -8.44 -7.76
C VAL A 83 -0.65 -8.40 -8.73
N HIS A 84 -0.57 -7.56 -9.75
CA HIS A 84 -1.65 -7.38 -10.71
C HIS A 84 -1.85 -8.60 -11.59
N SER A 85 -0.76 -9.22 -12.07
CA SER A 85 -0.81 -10.48 -12.84
C SER A 85 -1.32 -11.64 -11.99
N ALA A 86 -0.95 -11.69 -10.71
CA ALA A 86 -1.45 -12.68 -9.76
C ALA A 86 -2.97 -12.57 -9.59
N LEU A 87 -3.49 -11.38 -9.31
CA LEU A 87 -4.93 -11.14 -9.14
C LEU A 87 -5.71 -11.39 -10.43
N GLU A 88 -5.18 -10.99 -11.57
CA GLU A 88 -5.78 -11.26 -12.90
C GLU A 88 -5.84 -12.76 -13.20
N ARG A 89 -4.79 -13.51 -12.87
CA ARG A 89 -4.77 -14.98 -12.99
C ARG A 89 -5.90 -15.60 -12.16
N VAL A 90 -6.04 -15.20 -10.89
CA VAL A 90 -7.10 -15.72 -10.02
C VAL A 90 -8.49 -15.35 -10.55
N MET A 91 -8.70 -14.12 -10.99
CA MET A 91 -9.94 -13.70 -11.64
C MET A 91 -10.27 -14.56 -12.86
N THR A 92 -9.28 -14.83 -13.71
CA THR A 92 -9.47 -15.65 -14.92
C THR A 92 -9.73 -17.11 -14.55
N GLN A 93 -9.11 -17.65 -13.50
CA GLN A 93 -9.40 -19.00 -13.01
C GLN A 93 -10.84 -19.15 -12.50
N LYS A 94 -11.37 -18.12 -11.81
CA LYS A 94 -12.72 -18.14 -11.23
C LYS A 94 -13.84 -17.82 -12.26
N LEU A 95 -13.57 -17.00 -13.27
CA LEU A 95 -14.57 -16.47 -14.21
C LEU A 95 -14.31 -16.82 -15.69
N GLY A 96 -13.23 -17.54 -15.99
CA GLY A 96 -12.84 -17.77 -17.38
C GLY A 96 -12.54 -16.46 -18.11
N PRO A 97 -12.93 -16.36 -19.41
CA PRO A 97 -12.69 -15.17 -20.23
C PRO A 97 -13.28 -13.87 -19.66
N LEU A 98 -14.37 -13.97 -18.87
CA LEU A 98 -15.01 -12.83 -18.24
C LEU A 98 -14.08 -12.12 -17.23
N GLY A 99 -13.15 -12.86 -16.58
CA GLY A 99 -12.16 -12.26 -15.68
C GLY A 99 -11.29 -11.21 -16.35
N GLY A 100 -11.01 -11.39 -17.67
CA GLY A 100 -10.23 -10.41 -18.44
C GLY A 100 -11.00 -9.13 -18.83
N ALA A 101 -12.33 -9.11 -18.72
CA ALA A 101 -13.14 -7.95 -19.09
C ALA A 101 -12.85 -6.73 -18.21
N LEU A 102 -12.38 -6.94 -17.00
CA LEU A 102 -12.01 -5.86 -16.06
C LEU A 102 -10.85 -4.98 -16.58
N ARG A 103 -10.08 -5.45 -17.57
CA ARG A 103 -8.99 -4.69 -18.20
C ARG A 103 -9.46 -3.63 -19.20
N ALA A 104 -10.74 -3.65 -19.60
CA ALA A 104 -11.27 -2.72 -20.58
C ALA A 104 -11.02 -1.27 -20.14
N GLY A 105 -10.42 -0.47 -21.01
CA GLY A 105 -10.15 0.96 -20.77
C GLY A 105 -9.16 1.25 -19.63
N ARG A 106 -8.40 0.26 -19.14
CA ARG A 106 -7.43 0.41 -18.04
C ARG A 106 -6.02 0.09 -18.52
N SER A 107 -5.09 0.98 -18.24
CA SER A 107 -3.64 0.72 -18.40
C SER A 107 -3.06 0.17 -17.10
N ARG A 108 -2.02 -0.65 -17.21
CA ARG A 108 -1.23 -1.08 -16.04
C ARG A 108 -0.64 0.13 -15.29
N ASN A 109 -0.26 1.18 -16.00
CA ASN A 109 0.37 2.37 -15.42
C ASN A 109 -0.59 3.14 -14.47
N ASP A 110 -1.83 3.37 -14.87
CA ASP A 110 -2.81 4.05 -14.01
C ASP A 110 -3.27 3.16 -12.85
N GLN A 111 -3.33 1.84 -13.04
CA GLN A 111 -3.59 0.87 -11.99
C GLN A 111 -2.51 0.93 -10.90
N VAL A 112 -1.24 0.74 -11.26
CA VAL A 112 -0.10 0.80 -10.34
C VAL A 112 -0.05 2.15 -9.61
N ALA A 113 -0.20 3.26 -10.33
CA ALA A 113 -0.14 4.60 -9.73
C ALA A 113 -1.30 4.82 -8.73
N THR A 114 -2.49 4.32 -9.02
CA THR A 114 -3.65 4.41 -8.13
C THR A 114 -3.44 3.58 -6.87
N ASP A 115 -3.02 2.33 -7.02
CA ASP A 115 -2.84 1.40 -5.91
C ASP A 115 -1.71 1.86 -4.97
N LEU A 116 -0.60 2.37 -5.53
CA LEU A 116 0.47 2.95 -4.75
C LEU A 116 0.03 4.20 -3.97
N ARG A 117 -0.82 5.05 -4.56
CA ARG A 117 -1.39 6.22 -3.86
C ARG A 117 -2.31 5.81 -2.72
N LEU A 118 -3.18 4.83 -2.94
CA LEU A 118 -4.06 4.29 -1.88
C LEU A 118 -3.25 3.70 -0.74
N PHE A 119 -2.23 2.90 -1.07
CA PHE A 119 -1.27 2.36 -0.10
C PHE A 119 -0.58 3.48 0.69
N ALA A 120 -0.05 4.49 0.00
CA ALA A 120 0.65 5.60 0.63
C ALA A 120 -0.26 6.38 1.59
N ILE A 121 -1.51 6.67 1.20
CA ILE A 121 -2.47 7.38 2.05
C ILE A 121 -2.72 6.59 3.35
N ASP A 122 -3.02 5.30 3.27
CA ASP A 122 -3.32 4.50 4.45
C ASP A 122 -2.10 4.38 5.38
N HIS A 123 -0.90 4.21 4.82
CA HIS A 123 0.33 4.12 5.61
C HIS A 123 0.77 5.47 6.20
N MET A 124 0.52 6.57 5.52
CA MET A 124 0.77 7.91 6.07
C MET A 124 -0.17 8.21 7.24
N LEU A 125 -1.44 7.81 7.17
CA LEU A 125 -2.37 7.92 8.31
C LEU A 125 -1.91 7.09 9.51
N GLN A 126 -1.46 5.86 9.30
CA GLN A 126 -0.88 5.03 10.37
C GLN A 126 0.38 5.65 10.96
N LEU A 127 1.26 6.21 10.10
CA LEU A 127 2.45 6.92 10.55
C LEU A 127 2.08 8.13 11.42
N ALA A 128 1.07 8.91 11.03
CA ALA A 128 0.56 10.02 11.82
C ALA A 128 0.11 9.57 13.22
N GLU A 129 -0.62 8.45 13.32
CA GLU A 129 -1.03 7.87 14.61
C GLU A 129 0.16 7.51 15.50
N PHE A 130 1.20 6.87 14.94
CA PHE A 130 2.43 6.54 15.68
C PHE A 130 3.19 7.80 16.13
N VAL A 131 3.26 8.83 15.28
CA VAL A 131 3.90 10.11 15.62
C VAL A 131 3.13 10.80 16.76
N ILE A 132 1.79 10.82 16.72
CA ILE A 132 0.96 11.37 17.80
C ILE A 132 1.18 10.61 19.11
N ALA A 133 1.24 9.28 19.06
CA ALA A 133 1.50 8.48 20.25
C ALA A 133 2.89 8.76 20.86
N LEU A 134 3.92 8.87 20.03
CA LEU A 134 5.28 9.24 20.46
C LEU A 134 5.31 10.66 21.04
N GLN A 135 4.68 11.62 20.38
CA GLN A 135 4.56 13.00 20.85
C GLN A 135 3.89 13.05 22.24
N GLY A 136 2.79 12.30 22.42
CA GLY A 136 2.10 12.20 23.71
C GLY A 136 3.00 11.63 24.82
N ALA A 137 3.79 10.59 24.51
CA ALA A 137 4.73 10.02 25.45
C ALA A 137 5.86 11.01 25.84
N MET A 138 6.37 11.75 24.85
CA MET A 138 7.39 12.80 25.10
C MET A 138 6.82 13.94 25.94
N LEU A 139 5.62 14.43 25.67
CA LEU A 139 4.98 15.48 26.45
C LEU A 139 4.68 15.05 27.88
N LYS A 140 4.24 13.79 28.08
CA LYS A 140 4.07 13.23 29.41
C LYS A 140 5.38 13.24 30.21
N LYS A 141 6.49 12.82 29.58
CA LYS A 141 7.81 12.84 30.21
C LYS A 141 8.33 14.27 30.39
N ALA A 142 8.10 15.16 29.46
CA ALA A 142 8.45 16.57 29.62
C ALA A 142 7.76 17.21 30.84
N ASN A 143 6.50 16.90 31.08
CA ASN A 143 5.78 17.37 32.26
C ASN A 143 6.28 16.72 33.56
N GLU A 144 6.64 15.43 33.54
CA GLU A 144 7.23 14.72 34.70
C GLU A 144 8.56 15.36 35.14
N TYR A 145 9.40 15.76 34.17
CA TYR A 145 10.74 16.33 34.44
C TYR A 145 10.82 17.84 34.19
N LYS A 146 9.71 18.54 34.26
CA LYS A 146 9.63 19.99 33.94
C LYS A 146 10.55 20.86 34.79
N ASP A 147 10.79 20.47 36.04
CA ASP A 147 11.62 21.21 37.01
C ASP A 147 13.00 20.56 37.24
N ALA A 148 13.32 19.47 36.51
CA ALA A 148 14.59 18.77 36.67
C ALA A 148 15.72 19.49 35.91
N PRO A 149 16.77 20.02 36.61
CA PRO A 149 17.91 20.61 35.95
C PRO A 149 18.76 19.54 35.25
N ALA A 150 19.30 19.85 34.11
CA ALA A 150 20.18 19.01 33.33
C ALA A 150 21.28 19.85 32.66
N PRO A 151 22.46 19.29 32.37
CA PRO A 151 23.47 20.03 31.61
C PRO A 151 23.04 20.15 30.13
N GLY A 152 23.12 21.35 29.58
CA GLY A 152 23.16 21.54 28.14
C GLY A 152 24.53 21.22 27.58
N PHE A 153 24.62 20.85 26.30
CA PHE A 153 25.88 20.52 25.63
C PHE A 153 26.03 21.27 24.33
N THR A 154 27.25 21.72 24.03
CA THR A 154 27.70 22.16 22.70
C THR A 154 29.07 21.55 22.42
N HIS A 155 29.28 21.00 21.23
CA HIS A 155 30.55 20.38 20.85
C HIS A 155 31.06 19.36 21.87
N LEU A 156 30.15 18.56 22.47
CA LEU A 156 30.43 17.59 23.53
C LEU A 156 30.97 18.20 24.83
N GLN A 157 30.85 19.52 24.99
CA GLN A 157 31.25 20.26 26.20
C GLN A 157 30.00 20.70 26.97
N HIS A 158 30.09 20.76 28.31
CA HIS A 158 29.03 21.31 29.13
C HIS A 158 28.83 22.81 28.81
N ALA A 159 27.59 23.19 28.60
CA ALA A 159 27.14 24.56 28.39
C ALA A 159 26.28 25.01 29.57
N GLN A 160 25.24 25.83 29.31
CA GLN A 160 24.37 26.31 30.38
C GLN A 160 23.47 25.15 30.91
N PRO A 161 22.98 25.31 32.18
CA PRO A 161 21.92 24.44 32.69
C PRO A 161 20.63 24.61 31.86
N VAL A 162 19.94 23.51 31.64
CA VAL A 162 18.63 23.45 30.97
C VAL A 162 17.66 22.68 31.84
N LEU A 163 16.37 22.81 31.59
CA LEU A 163 15.36 21.93 32.19
C LEU A 163 15.16 20.71 31.26
N PHE A 164 15.25 19.51 31.82
CA PHE A 164 15.14 18.29 31.03
C PHE A 164 13.78 18.14 30.37
N GLY A 165 12.70 18.61 31.02
CA GLY A 165 11.38 18.68 30.42
C GLY A 165 11.35 19.58 29.17
N HIS A 166 12.07 20.69 29.16
CA HIS A 166 12.19 21.56 27.97
C HIS A 166 12.92 20.82 26.82
N GLU A 167 13.96 20.08 27.15
CA GLU A 167 14.71 19.29 26.18
C GLU A 167 13.85 18.22 25.50
N LEU A 168 12.96 17.57 26.26
CA LEU A 168 12.00 16.62 25.71
C LEU A 168 10.91 17.31 24.89
N ALA A 169 10.38 18.44 25.35
CA ALA A 169 9.32 19.17 24.66
C ALA A 169 9.73 19.69 23.28
N LYS A 170 11.00 20.05 23.07
CA LYS A 170 11.49 20.47 21.75
C LYS A 170 11.31 19.40 20.67
N HIS A 171 11.46 18.12 21.03
CA HIS A 171 11.24 17.01 20.11
C HIS A 171 9.74 16.85 19.78
N ALA A 172 8.86 17.04 20.78
CA ALA A 172 7.41 17.05 20.51
C ALA A 172 7.01 18.14 19.51
N HIS A 173 7.59 19.35 19.60
CA HIS A 173 7.38 20.42 18.61
C HIS A 173 7.94 20.10 17.23
N SER A 174 9.03 19.34 17.13
CA SER A 174 9.54 18.87 15.84
C SER A 174 8.57 17.90 15.18
N LEU A 175 8.06 16.93 15.94
CA LEU A 175 7.06 15.96 15.48
C LEU A 175 5.74 16.62 15.04
N ASP A 176 5.33 17.72 15.71
CA ASP A 176 4.14 18.49 15.31
C ASP A 176 4.27 19.09 13.90
N ARG A 177 5.46 19.62 13.58
CA ARG A 177 5.74 20.10 12.22
C ARG A 177 5.79 18.96 11.19
N ASP A 178 6.19 17.77 11.59
CA ASP A 178 6.17 16.59 10.69
C ASP A 178 4.73 16.13 10.44
N LEU A 179 3.87 16.10 11.47
CA LEU A 179 2.44 15.83 11.33
C LEU A 179 1.75 16.77 10.34
N SER A 180 2.17 18.04 10.30
CA SER A 180 1.61 19.03 9.36
C SER A 180 1.98 18.76 7.88
N ARG A 181 2.95 17.87 7.62
CA ARG A 181 3.40 17.50 6.27
C ARG A 181 2.85 16.16 5.82
N ILE A 182 2.41 15.33 6.77
CA ILE A 182 1.72 14.07 6.52
C ILE A 182 0.29 14.32 6.06
#